data_9bf98e3e7a791113141f6639d6849214
#
_entry.id   9bf98e3e7a791113141f6639d6849214
#
_cell.length_a   1.000
_cell.length_b   1.000
_cell.length_c   1.000
_cell.angle_alpha   90.00
_cell.angle_beta   90.00
_cell.angle_gamma   90.00
#
_symmetry.space_group_name_H-M   'P 1'
#
loop_
_entity.id
_entity.type
_entity.pdbx_description
1 polymer ?
#
loop_
_entity_poly.entity_id
_entity_poly.type
_entity_poly.pdbx_seq_one_letter_code
_entity_poly.pdbx_strand_id
1 'polypeptide(L)'
;MPSQLSNKNLIWLDLEMTGLDPEHERIIEIATIVTDSELNIIAEGPNLVINQNKSLLDSMDEWNQKQHGSTGLIDAVKISNITEQMAEIETLDFISKYVGQNKSPMCGNTAVSYTHLTLPTIYSV
;
A
#
# COMPACT_ATOMS: atom_id res chain seq x y z
N MET A 1 2.83 28.38 -6.91
CA MET A 1 3.78 27.27 -7.05
C MET A 1 3.35 26.36 -8.17
N PRO A 2 4.27 25.96 -9.02
CA PRO A 2 3.90 24.99 -10.03
C PRO A 2 3.45 23.69 -9.37
N SER A 3 2.41 23.10 -9.93
CA SER A 3 1.93 21.80 -9.48
C SER A 3 2.96 20.72 -9.85
N GLN A 4 3.21 19.78 -8.95
CA GLN A 4 4.04 18.61 -9.24
C GLN A 4 3.26 17.49 -9.94
N LEU A 5 1.96 17.72 -10.20
CA LEU A 5 1.13 16.77 -10.91
C LEU A 5 1.62 16.60 -12.35
N SER A 6 1.85 15.36 -12.77
CA SER A 6 2.27 15.04 -14.12
C SER A 6 1.84 13.62 -14.50
N ASN A 7 1.37 13.45 -15.72
CA ASN A 7 1.04 12.11 -16.24
C ASN A 7 2.29 11.24 -16.47
N LYS A 8 3.49 11.81 -16.32
CA LYS A 8 4.75 11.07 -16.43
C LYS A 8 5.27 10.58 -15.08
N ASN A 9 4.63 10.99 -13.99
CA ASN A 9 5.02 10.50 -12.66
C ASN A 9 4.64 9.04 -12.48
N LEU A 10 5.46 8.33 -11.70
CA LEU A 10 5.25 6.92 -11.40
C LEU A 10 4.89 6.76 -9.93
N ILE A 11 3.94 5.87 -9.68
CA ILE A 11 3.51 5.52 -8.32
C ILE A 11 4.17 4.21 -7.94
N TRP A 12 4.87 4.20 -6.81
CA TRP A 12 5.52 3.00 -6.28
C TRP A 12 4.86 2.62 -4.97
N LEU A 13 4.35 1.39 -4.91
CA LEU A 13 3.72 0.83 -3.72
C LEU A 13 4.54 -0.32 -3.19
N ASP A 14 4.77 -0.33 -1.88
CA ASP A 14 5.30 -1.47 -1.17
C ASP A 14 4.26 -1.93 -0.17
N LEU A 15 3.85 -3.20 -0.28
CA LEU A 15 2.77 -3.77 0.51
C LEU A 15 3.28 -4.96 1.31
N GLU A 16 2.86 -5.04 2.58
CA GLU A 16 2.99 -6.24 3.38
C GLU A 16 1.59 -6.81 3.63
N MET A 17 1.48 -8.13 3.57
CA MET A 17 0.19 -8.82 3.63
C MET A 17 0.27 -10.03 4.54
N THR A 18 -0.90 -10.53 4.93
CA THR A 18 -0.99 -11.75 5.73
C THR A 18 -0.69 -13.01 4.91
N GLY A 19 -0.72 -12.92 3.59
CA GLY A 19 -0.43 -14.01 2.67
C GLY A 19 -0.62 -13.55 1.23
N LEU A 20 -0.62 -14.49 0.29
CA LEU A 20 -0.66 -14.19 -1.14
C LEU A 20 -2.03 -14.38 -1.80
N ASP A 21 -3.02 -14.91 -1.08
CA ASP A 21 -4.35 -15.12 -1.62
C ASP A 21 -5.20 -13.85 -1.45
N PRO A 22 -5.48 -13.11 -2.54
CA PRO A 22 -6.20 -11.83 -2.43
C PRO A 22 -7.65 -11.98 -1.97
N GLU A 23 -8.23 -13.17 -2.02
CA GLU A 23 -9.59 -13.41 -1.55
C GLU A 23 -9.68 -13.57 -0.03
N HIS A 24 -8.64 -14.13 0.60
CA HIS A 24 -8.66 -14.49 2.01
C HIS A 24 -7.66 -13.68 2.85
N GLU A 25 -6.65 -13.11 2.21
CA GLU A 25 -5.59 -12.40 2.88
C GLU A 25 -5.82 -10.89 2.87
N ARG A 26 -5.15 -10.17 3.76
CA ARG A 26 -5.34 -8.72 3.91
C ARG A 26 -4.01 -8.00 3.92
N ILE A 27 -4.05 -6.73 3.52
CA ILE A 27 -2.91 -5.83 3.60
C ILE A 27 -2.74 -5.39 5.05
N ILE A 28 -1.50 -5.44 5.54
CA ILE A 28 -1.16 -5.01 6.90
C ILE A 28 -0.23 -3.80 6.94
N GLU A 29 0.43 -3.50 5.84
CA GLU A 29 1.23 -2.28 5.72
C GLU A 29 1.23 -1.81 4.27
N ILE A 30 1.17 -0.49 4.06
CA ILE A 30 1.29 0.12 2.75
C ILE A 30 2.19 1.35 2.84
N ALA A 31 3.18 1.41 1.96
CA ALA A 31 4.06 2.57 1.79
C ALA A 31 4.01 3.01 0.33
N THR A 32 4.03 4.31 0.11
CA THR A 32 3.88 4.89 -1.23
C THR A 32 4.97 5.92 -1.49
N ILE A 33 5.55 5.88 -2.69
CA ILE A 33 6.52 6.87 -3.15
C ILE A 33 6.11 7.28 -4.57
N VAL A 34 6.25 8.55 -4.89
CA VAL A 34 6.07 9.05 -6.25
C VAL A 34 7.42 9.50 -6.79
N THR A 35 7.74 9.03 -7.99
CA THR A 35 8.95 9.47 -8.72
C THR A 35 8.55 10.06 -10.04
N ASP A 36 9.49 10.77 -10.68
CA ASP A 36 9.36 11.10 -12.09
C ASP A 36 9.76 9.90 -12.97
N SER A 37 9.71 10.07 -14.28
CA SER A 37 10.04 8.99 -15.21
C SER A 37 11.52 8.59 -15.21
N GLU A 38 12.37 9.42 -14.63
CA GLU A 38 13.81 9.15 -14.48
C GLU A 38 14.15 8.58 -13.11
N LEU A 39 13.14 8.23 -12.30
CA LEU A 39 13.26 7.63 -10.98
C LEU A 39 13.79 8.59 -9.91
N ASN A 40 13.69 9.90 -10.13
CA ASN A 40 13.94 10.85 -9.07
C ASN A 40 12.74 10.93 -8.14
N ILE A 41 12.96 10.83 -6.84
CA ILE A 41 11.89 10.88 -5.84
C ILE A 41 11.31 12.30 -5.81
N ILE A 42 10.01 12.39 -6.11
CA ILE A 42 9.27 13.65 -6.04
C ILE A 42 8.68 13.82 -4.64
N ALA A 43 8.12 12.75 -4.09
CA ALA A 43 7.49 12.78 -2.78
C ALA A 43 7.47 11.41 -2.15
N GLU A 44 7.62 11.38 -0.83
CA GLU A 44 7.43 10.19 -0.01
C GLU A 44 6.07 10.32 0.66
N GLY A 45 5.23 9.30 0.46
CA GLY A 45 3.89 9.28 1.00
C GLY A 45 3.82 8.66 2.38
N PRO A 46 2.60 8.47 2.85
CA PRO A 46 2.40 7.86 4.16
C PRO A 46 2.86 6.41 4.16
N ASN A 47 3.42 6.00 5.28
CA ASN A 47 3.69 4.60 5.60
C ASN A 47 2.65 4.20 6.64
N LEU A 48 1.69 3.37 6.25
CA LEU A 48 0.52 3.08 7.05
C LEU A 48 0.50 1.61 7.46
N VAL A 49 0.46 1.38 8.77
CA VAL A 49 0.26 0.04 9.34
C VAL A 49 -1.24 -0.11 9.62
N ILE A 50 -1.84 -1.12 9.02
CA ILE A 50 -3.29 -1.33 9.04
C ILE A 50 -3.66 -2.32 10.12
N ASN A 51 -4.63 -1.97 10.97
CA ASN A 51 -5.14 -2.88 11.98
C ASN A 51 -5.88 -4.07 11.34
N GLN A 52 -5.60 -5.25 11.83
CA GLN A 52 -6.34 -6.46 11.49
C GLN A 52 -6.68 -7.21 12.77
N ASN A 53 -7.76 -7.99 12.74
CA ASN A 53 -8.18 -8.71 13.94
C ASN A 53 -7.24 -9.86 14.26
N LYS A 54 -7.25 -10.27 15.53
CA LYS A 54 -6.38 -11.32 16.04
C LYS A 54 -6.57 -12.65 15.32
N SER A 55 -7.81 -13.01 14.99
CA SER A 55 -8.09 -14.30 14.33
C SER A 55 -7.47 -14.35 12.93
N LEU A 56 -7.45 -13.24 12.20
CA LEU A 56 -6.78 -13.18 10.91
C LEU A 56 -5.28 -13.34 11.08
N LEU A 57 -4.68 -12.63 12.04
CA LEU A 57 -3.25 -12.72 12.28
C LEU A 57 -2.83 -14.13 12.74
N ASP A 58 -3.65 -14.76 13.56
CA ASP A 58 -3.38 -16.13 14.03
C ASP A 58 -3.52 -17.16 12.90
N SER A 59 -4.28 -16.86 11.85
CA SER A 59 -4.47 -17.74 10.71
C SER A 59 -3.35 -17.66 9.67
N MET A 60 -2.42 -16.72 9.81
CA MET A 60 -1.28 -16.61 8.89
C MET A 60 -0.44 -17.88 8.93
N ASP A 61 0.13 -18.23 7.76
CA ASP A 61 1.01 -19.39 7.72
C ASP A 61 2.29 -19.14 8.54
N GLU A 62 3.02 -20.23 8.81
CA GLU A 62 4.20 -20.18 9.66
C GLU A 62 5.26 -19.22 9.13
N TRP A 63 5.46 -19.20 7.81
CA TRP A 63 6.44 -18.33 7.19
C TRP A 63 6.10 -16.84 7.41
N ASN A 64 4.84 -16.47 7.18
CA ASN A 64 4.39 -15.09 7.34
C ASN A 64 4.42 -14.66 8.81
N GLN A 65 4.04 -15.55 9.74
CA GLN A 65 4.13 -15.25 11.17
C GLN A 65 5.57 -14.98 11.61
N LYS A 66 6.51 -15.78 11.12
CA LYS A 66 7.92 -15.61 11.44
C LYS A 66 8.49 -14.35 10.81
N GLN A 67 8.19 -14.10 9.54
CA GLN A 67 8.71 -12.96 8.81
C GLN A 67 8.23 -11.64 9.41
N HIS A 68 6.92 -11.51 9.62
CA HIS A 68 6.35 -10.27 10.15
C HIS A 68 6.55 -10.12 11.65
N GLY A 69 6.61 -11.23 12.37
CA GLY A 69 6.91 -11.22 13.80
C GLY A 69 8.32 -10.73 14.09
N SER A 70 9.30 -11.16 13.29
CA SER A 70 10.70 -10.78 13.49
C SER A 70 10.97 -9.30 13.22
N THR A 71 10.15 -8.65 12.39
CA THR A 71 10.28 -7.22 12.10
C THR A 71 9.48 -6.34 13.06
N GLY A 72 8.70 -6.93 13.95
CA GLY A 72 7.81 -6.19 14.85
C GLY A 72 6.51 -5.73 14.19
N LEU A 73 6.27 -6.09 12.94
CA LEU A 73 5.10 -5.65 12.20
C LEU A 73 3.79 -6.18 12.80
N ILE A 74 3.77 -7.44 13.24
CA ILE A 74 2.56 -8.01 13.86
C ILE A 74 2.14 -7.21 15.08
N ASP A 75 3.08 -6.84 15.94
CA ASP A 75 2.79 -6.03 17.12
C ASP A 75 2.28 -4.64 16.74
N ALA A 76 2.88 -4.03 15.72
CA ALA A 76 2.43 -2.74 15.20
C ALA A 76 1.01 -2.81 14.65
N VAL A 77 0.65 -3.89 13.95
CA VAL A 77 -0.69 -4.13 13.42
C VAL A 77 -1.71 -4.20 14.55
N LYS A 78 -1.39 -4.91 15.62
CA LYS A 78 -2.30 -5.08 16.76
C LYS A 78 -2.65 -3.77 17.46
N ILE A 79 -1.72 -2.82 17.51
CA ILE A 79 -1.93 -1.54 18.19
C ILE A 79 -2.36 -0.42 17.25
N SER A 80 -2.37 -0.66 15.95
CA SER A 80 -2.77 0.36 14.98
C SER A 80 -4.26 0.67 15.08
N ASN A 81 -4.61 1.94 14.86
CA ASN A 81 -5.98 2.41 14.76
C ASN A 81 -6.40 2.67 13.32
N ILE A 82 -5.56 2.34 12.35
CA ILE A 82 -5.81 2.61 10.93
C ILE A 82 -6.54 1.43 10.32
N THR A 83 -7.73 1.69 9.75
CA THR A 83 -8.50 0.67 9.01
C THR A 83 -8.02 0.60 7.56
N GLU A 84 -8.40 -0.47 6.84
CA GLU A 84 -8.13 -0.56 5.41
C GLU A 84 -8.71 0.62 4.65
N GLN A 85 -9.91 1.06 5.00
CA GLN A 85 -10.56 2.19 4.35
C GLN A 85 -9.81 3.49 4.59
N MET A 86 -9.36 3.73 5.81
CA MET A 86 -8.56 4.92 6.13
C MET A 86 -7.25 4.93 5.35
N ALA A 87 -6.59 3.79 5.27
CA ALA A 87 -5.34 3.65 4.52
C ALA A 87 -5.55 3.91 3.03
N GLU A 88 -6.64 3.41 2.46
CA GLU A 88 -6.99 3.66 1.06
C GLU A 88 -7.21 5.15 0.81
N ILE A 89 -8.00 5.81 1.65
CA ILE A 89 -8.28 7.23 1.50
C ILE A 89 -7.02 8.07 1.59
N GLU A 90 -6.17 7.81 2.58
CA GLU A 90 -4.93 8.58 2.75
C GLU A 90 -3.96 8.35 1.59
N THR A 91 -3.86 7.12 1.11
CA THR A 91 -2.99 6.78 -0.01
C THR A 91 -3.48 7.45 -1.30
N LEU A 92 -4.79 7.39 -1.57
CA LEU A 92 -5.37 8.05 -2.74
C LEU A 92 -5.25 9.56 -2.68
N ASP A 93 -5.44 10.15 -1.52
CA ASP A 93 -5.27 11.59 -1.33
C ASP A 93 -3.85 12.01 -1.64
N PHE A 94 -2.86 11.27 -1.15
CA PHE A 94 -1.46 11.52 -1.46
C PHE A 94 -1.18 11.41 -2.95
N ILE A 95 -1.59 10.30 -3.57
CA ILE A 95 -1.32 10.02 -4.99
C ILE A 95 -1.95 11.08 -5.89
N SER A 96 -3.15 11.53 -5.57
CA SER A 96 -3.91 12.48 -6.39
C SER A 96 -3.23 13.84 -6.56
N LYS A 97 -2.29 14.16 -5.68
CA LYS A 97 -1.52 15.40 -5.79
C LYS A 97 -0.45 15.36 -6.88
N TYR A 98 -0.09 14.18 -7.35
CA TYR A 98 1.04 13.97 -8.24
C TYR A 98 0.68 13.30 -9.55
N VAL A 99 -0.41 12.53 -9.59
CA VAL A 99 -0.86 11.86 -10.82
C VAL A 99 -2.37 11.98 -10.97
N GLY A 100 -2.84 12.07 -12.21
CA GLY A 100 -4.27 12.04 -12.52
C GLY A 100 -4.81 10.61 -12.44
N GLN A 101 -6.13 10.51 -12.31
CA GLN A 101 -6.82 9.24 -12.29
C GLN A 101 -6.56 8.47 -13.59
N ASN A 102 -6.14 7.22 -13.47
CA ASN A 102 -5.82 6.32 -14.60
C ASN A 102 -4.76 6.86 -15.56
N LYS A 103 -3.88 7.75 -15.10
CA LYS A 103 -2.88 8.40 -15.94
C LYS A 103 -1.46 7.85 -15.75
N SER A 104 -1.22 7.09 -14.69
CA SER A 104 0.11 6.54 -14.41
C SER A 104 -0.02 5.09 -13.96
N PRO A 105 0.92 4.24 -14.37
CA PRO A 105 0.94 2.86 -13.87
C PRO A 105 1.34 2.82 -12.40
N MET A 106 0.85 1.83 -11.69
CA MET A 106 1.34 1.50 -10.38
C MET A 106 2.49 0.51 -10.51
N CYS A 107 3.56 0.80 -9.81
CA CYS A 107 4.77 -0.01 -9.82
C CYS A 107 5.01 -0.58 -8.42
N GLY A 108 5.67 -1.71 -8.33
CA GLY A 108 6.06 -2.25 -7.04
C GLY A 108 5.80 -3.74 -6.93
N ASN A 109 6.16 -4.27 -5.77
CA ASN A 109 6.07 -5.69 -5.49
C ASN A 109 4.61 -6.10 -5.28
N THR A 110 4.13 -7.09 -6.04
CA THR A 110 2.77 -7.65 -5.97
C THR A 110 1.64 -6.63 -6.16
N ALA A 111 1.92 -5.46 -6.75
CA ALA A 111 0.94 -4.39 -6.92
C ALA A 111 -0.28 -4.84 -7.73
N VAL A 112 -0.07 -5.66 -8.77
CA VAL A 112 -1.16 -6.17 -9.62
C VAL A 112 -2.16 -7.00 -8.82
N SER A 113 -1.67 -7.86 -7.93
CA SER A 113 -2.52 -8.76 -7.15
C SER A 113 -3.35 -8.05 -6.10
N TYR A 114 -2.86 -6.94 -5.57
CA TYR A 114 -3.48 -6.29 -4.41
C TYR A 114 -4.11 -4.94 -4.68
N THR A 115 -3.93 -4.35 -5.86
CA THR A 115 -4.56 -3.08 -6.19
C THR A 115 -6.08 -3.14 -6.14
N HIS A 116 -6.68 -4.27 -6.54
CA HIS A 116 -8.12 -4.43 -6.48
C HIS A 116 -8.68 -4.62 -5.06
N LEU A 117 -7.81 -4.85 -4.06
CA LEU A 117 -8.20 -4.87 -2.65
C LEU A 117 -8.16 -3.48 -2.02
N THR A 118 -7.31 -2.60 -2.53
CA THR A 118 -7.02 -1.30 -1.93
C THR A 118 -7.44 -0.14 -2.83
N LEU A 119 -7.18 -0.23 -4.14
CA LEU A 119 -7.43 0.84 -5.10
C LEU A 119 -8.25 0.32 -6.29
N PRO A 120 -9.46 -0.21 -6.06
CA PRO A 120 -10.13 -1.08 -7.03
C PRO A 120 -10.52 -0.44 -8.36
N THR A 121 -10.87 0.84 -8.38
CA THR A 121 -11.44 1.44 -9.59
C THR A 121 -10.84 2.79 -9.96
N ILE A 122 -9.97 3.33 -9.14
CA ILE A 122 -9.51 4.71 -9.30
C ILE A 122 -8.16 4.79 -10.03
N TYR A 123 -7.24 3.86 -9.70
CA TYR A 123 -5.95 3.76 -10.35
C TYR A 123 -5.75 2.35 -10.87
N SER A 124 -5.30 2.23 -12.12
CA SER A 124 -5.03 0.94 -12.75
C SER A 124 -3.53 0.66 -12.80
N VAL A 125 -3.23 -0.61 -12.84
CA VAL A 125 -1.85 -1.09 -12.95
C VAL A 125 -1.45 -1.22 -14.40
#